data_df389cf6e3fa2264d21193d0f9a7aa79
#
_entry.id   df389cf6e3fa2264d21193d0f9a7aa79
#
_cell.length_a   1.000
_cell.length_b   1.000
_cell.length_c   1.000
_cell.angle_alpha   90.00
_cell.angle_beta   90.00
_cell.angle_gamma   90.00
#
_symmetry.space_group_name_H-M   'P 1'
#
loop_
_entity.id
_entity.type
_entity.pdbx_description
1 polymer ?
#
loop_
_entity_poly.entity_id
_entity_poly.type
_entity_poly.pdbx_seq_one_letter_code
_entity_poly.pdbx_strand_id
1 'polypeptide(L)'
;MSTARFIKCVTVGDGAVGKTCMLISYTSNTFPTDYVPTVFDNFSANVVIDGSTVNLGLWDTAGQEDYNRLRPLSYRGADVFLLAFSLLSRASYENISKKWIPELRHYAPIVPIVLVGTKLDLREDRQYLIDHPAATPITTAQGEELKKEIGAAVYIECSSKTQQMSDYLM
;
A
#
# COMPACT_ATOMS: atom_id res chain seq x y z
N MET A 1 34.12 2.35 0.59
CA MET A 1 33.04 2.28 -0.39
C MET A 1 31.81 1.63 0.26
N SER A 2 30.76 2.37 0.43
CA SER A 2 29.50 1.82 0.89
C SER A 2 28.76 1.26 -0.32
N THR A 3 28.55 -0.04 -0.37
CA THR A 3 27.64 -0.65 -1.33
C THR A 3 26.23 -0.18 -1.02
N ALA A 4 25.47 0.24 -2.03
CA ALA A 4 24.08 0.62 -1.87
C ALA A 4 23.29 -0.56 -1.27
N ARG A 5 22.59 -0.33 -0.18
CA ARG A 5 21.75 -1.34 0.44
C ARG A 5 20.53 -1.57 -0.44
N PHE A 6 20.21 -2.82 -0.70
CA PHE A 6 19.00 -3.19 -1.43
C PHE A 6 17.86 -3.49 -0.46
N ILE A 7 16.71 -2.85 -0.68
CA ILE A 7 15.50 -3.08 0.11
C ILE A 7 14.38 -3.52 -0.83
N LYS A 8 13.83 -4.70 -0.59
CA LYS A 8 12.68 -5.20 -1.32
C LYS A 8 11.39 -4.82 -0.59
N CYS A 9 10.58 -4.00 -1.24
CA CYS A 9 9.29 -3.54 -0.74
C CYS A 9 8.17 -4.17 -1.56
N VAL A 10 7.31 -4.95 -0.93
CA VAL A 10 6.18 -5.62 -1.59
C VAL A 10 4.87 -4.98 -1.17
N THR A 11 4.06 -4.59 -2.15
CA THR A 11 2.77 -3.94 -1.92
C THR A 11 1.65 -4.95 -2.03
N VAL A 12 0.81 -5.01 -1.00
CA VAL A 12 -0.25 -6.02 -0.83
C VAL A 12 -1.55 -5.31 -0.45
N GLY A 13 -2.68 -5.91 -0.79
CA GLY A 13 -4.02 -5.39 -0.46
C GLY A 13 -5.04 -5.84 -1.48
N ASP A 14 -6.31 -5.54 -1.22
CA ASP A 14 -7.41 -5.89 -2.11
C ASP A 14 -7.25 -5.28 -3.50
N GLY A 15 -7.89 -5.87 -4.50
CA GLY A 15 -8.02 -5.27 -5.80
C GLY A 15 -8.73 -3.91 -5.73
N ALA A 16 -8.36 -3.00 -6.62
CA ALA A 16 -8.96 -1.67 -6.76
C ALA A 16 -8.72 -0.71 -5.58
N VAL A 17 -7.86 -1.03 -4.60
CA VAL A 17 -7.50 -0.05 -3.55
C VAL A 17 -6.49 0.99 -4.04
N GLY A 18 -5.91 0.80 -5.21
CA GLY A 18 -4.99 1.76 -5.80
C GLY A 18 -3.51 1.45 -5.58
N LYS A 19 -3.15 0.19 -5.36
CA LYS A 19 -1.75 -0.23 -5.20
C LYS A 19 -0.90 0.14 -6.41
N THR A 20 -1.35 -0.30 -7.59
CA THR A 20 -0.65 -0.03 -8.85
C THR A 20 -0.60 1.47 -9.13
N CYS A 21 -1.68 2.20 -8.92
CA CYS A 21 -1.73 3.65 -9.09
C CYS A 21 -0.75 4.36 -8.15
N MET A 22 -0.64 3.91 -6.91
CA MET A 22 0.30 4.48 -5.94
C MET A 22 1.74 4.30 -6.42
N LEU A 23 2.10 3.12 -6.91
CA LEU A 23 3.44 2.83 -7.41
C LEU A 23 3.75 3.61 -8.69
N ILE A 24 2.80 3.70 -9.62
CA ILE A 24 2.95 4.47 -10.85
C ILE A 24 3.09 5.97 -10.54
N SER A 25 2.28 6.49 -9.63
CA SER A 25 2.34 7.89 -9.23
C SER A 25 3.71 8.24 -8.64
N TYR A 26 4.26 7.36 -7.81
CA TYR A 26 5.58 7.56 -7.21
C TYR A 26 6.70 7.48 -8.25
N THR A 27 6.66 6.49 -9.16
CA THR A 27 7.77 6.22 -10.08
C THR A 27 7.76 7.10 -11.32
N SER A 28 6.58 7.47 -11.83
CA SER A 28 6.46 8.24 -13.08
C SER A 28 5.88 9.65 -12.88
N ASN A 29 5.51 9.99 -11.66
CA ASN A 29 4.94 11.30 -11.31
C ASN A 29 3.64 11.60 -12.07
N THR A 30 2.87 10.56 -12.45
CA THR A 30 1.60 10.66 -13.15
C THR A 30 0.55 9.80 -12.47
N PHE A 31 -0.72 10.19 -12.61
CA PHE A 31 -1.84 9.42 -12.11
C PHE A 31 -2.56 8.76 -13.28
N PRO A 32 -2.68 7.41 -13.31
CA PRO A 32 -3.40 6.73 -14.39
C PRO A 32 -4.88 7.12 -14.41
N THR A 33 -5.41 7.44 -15.58
CA THR A 33 -6.82 7.82 -15.75
C THR A 33 -7.73 6.61 -15.94
N ASP A 34 -7.17 5.50 -16.41
CA ASP A 34 -7.92 4.27 -16.65
C ASP A 34 -7.58 3.22 -15.60
N TYR A 35 -8.61 2.47 -15.15
CA TYR A 35 -8.37 1.34 -14.27
C TYR A 35 -7.77 0.19 -15.07
N VAL A 36 -6.56 -0.21 -14.71
CA VAL A 36 -5.88 -1.36 -15.28
C VAL A 36 -5.60 -2.33 -14.13
N PRO A 37 -6.13 -3.57 -14.16
CA PRO A 37 -5.74 -4.59 -13.18
C PRO A 37 -4.24 -4.81 -13.24
N THR A 38 -3.65 -5.20 -12.12
CA THR A 38 -2.22 -5.25 -11.86
C THR A 38 -1.35 -5.60 -13.06
N VAL A 39 -0.67 -4.59 -13.61
CA VAL A 39 0.30 -4.73 -14.70
C VAL A 39 1.57 -3.92 -14.40
N PHE A 40 1.78 -3.58 -13.14
CA PHE A 40 3.00 -2.87 -12.76
C PHE A 40 4.15 -3.87 -12.70
N ASP A 41 5.17 -3.63 -13.52
CA ASP A 41 6.40 -4.41 -13.46
C ASP A 41 7.20 -4.02 -12.23
N ASN A 42 8.04 -4.93 -11.77
CA ASN A 42 8.97 -4.63 -10.69
C ASN A 42 9.85 -3.44 -11.06
N PHE A 43 9.98 -2.51 -10.15
CA PHE A 43 10.71 -1.28 -10.36
C PHE A 43 11.78 -1.12 -9.28
N SER A 44 12.95 -0.65 -9.66
CA SER A 44 13.98 -0.31 -8.69
C SER A 44 14.47 1.12 -8.90
N ALA A 45 14.70 1.81 -7.80
CA ALA A 45 15.19 3.19 -7.81
C ALA A 45 16.20 3.39 -6.70
N ASN A 46 17.22 4.22 -6.95
CA ASN A 46 18.13 4.65 -5.91
C ASN A 46 17.52 5.86 -5.20
N VAL A 47 17.39 5.77 -3.89
CA VAL A 47 16.91 6.86 -3.05
C VAL A 47 17.97 7.16 -1.99
N VAL A 48 18.07 8.44 -1.61
CA VAL A 48 19.00 8.88 -0.58
C VAL A 48 18.23 9.09 0.73
N ILE A 49 18.63 8.36 1.77
CA ILE A 49 18.02 8.45 3.09
C ILE A 49 19.14 8.71 4.09
N ASP A 50 19.04 9.82 4.82
CA ASP A 50 20.04 10.24 5.82
C ASP A 50 21.48 10.22 5.26
N GLY A 51 21.64 10.68 4.02
CA GLY A 51 22.95 10.73 3.35
C GLY A 51 23.43 9.39 2.79
N SER A 52 22.68 8.32 2.94
CA SER A 52 23.01 6.99 2.43
C SER A 52 22.15 6.64 1.22
N THR A 53 22.77 6.09 0.19
CA THR A 53 22.04 5.61 -1.00
C THR A 53 21.48 4.22 -0.75
N VAL A 54 20.18 4.07 -1.01
CA VAL A 54 19.47 2.80 -0.88
C VAL A 54 18.85 2.45 -2.23
N ASN A 55 19.02 1.21 -2.67
CA ASN A 55 18.33 0.71 -3.85
C ASN A 55 17.00 0.12 -3.39
N LEU A 56 15.91 0.81 -3.74
CA LEU A 56 14.56 0.41 -3.36
C LEU A 56 13.91 -0.37 -4.49
N GLY A 57 13.63 -1.64 -4.25
CA GLY A 57 12.87 -2.49 -5.16
C GLY A 57 11.39 -2.47 -4.81
N LEU A 58 10.55 -2.03 -5.75
CA LEU A 58 9.10 -1.96 -5.58
C LEU A 58 8.44 -3.10 -6.35
N TRP A 59 7.67 -3.92 -5.63
CA TRP A 59 6.98 -5.08 -6.18
C TRP A 59 5.48 -4.92 -5.96
N ASP A 60 4.71 -4.93 -7.05
CA ASP A 60 3.26 -4.93 -6.98
C ASP A 60 2.74 -6.37 -6.92
N THR A 61 1.57 -6.56 -6.34
CA THR A 61 0.90 -7.87 -6.30
C THR A 61 -0.56 -7.71 -6.73
N ALA A 62 -1.13 -8.80 -7.24
CA ALA A 62 -2.54 -8.86 -7.56
C ALA A 62 -3.35 -9.24 -6.33
N GLY A 63 -4.31 -8.39 -5.95
CA GLY A 63 -5.17 -8.61 -4.78
C GLY A 63 -6.34 -9.55 -5.01
N GLN A 64 -6.58 -9.93 -6.27
CA GLN A 64 -7.69 -10.81 -6.66
C GLN A 64 -7.45 -12.25 -6.23
N GLU A 65 -8.52 -12.96 -5.92
CA GLU A 65 -8.43 -14.34 -5.42
C GLU A 65 -7.79 -15.31 -6.41
N ASP A 66 -7.96 -15.06 -7.71
CA ASP A 66 -7.37 -15.89 -8.77
C ASP A 66 -5.85 -16.01 -8.67
N TYR A 67 -5.21 -15.07 -7.96
CA TYR A 67 -3.75 -15.02 -7.83
C TYR A 67 -3.26 -15.47 -6.45
N ASN A 68 -4.12 -16.08 -5.62
CA ASN A 68 -3.75 -16.50 -4.27
C ASN A 68 -2.57 -17.48 -4.23
N ARG A 69 -2.37 -18.29 -5.28
CA ARG A 69 -1.27 -19.25 -5.36
C ARG A 69 0.03 -18.62 -5.83
N LEU A 70 -0.05 -17.59 -6.67
CA LEU A 70 1.13 -16.94 -7.26
C LEU A 70 1.67 -15.81 -6.40
N ARG A 71 0.77 -15.12 -5.69
CA ARG A 71 1.13 -13.95 -4.89
C ARG A 71 2.23 -14.21 -3.85
N PRO A 72 2.19 -15.34 -3.10
CA PRO A 72 3.24 -15.60 -2.11
C PRO A 72 4.65 -15.74 -2.68
N LEU A 73 4.79 -16.01 -3.98
CA LEU A 73 6.11 -16.05 -4.62
C LEU A 73 6.80 -14.69 -4.57
N SER A 74 6.04 -13.59 -4.57
CA SER A 74 6.56 -12.23 -4.45
C SER A 74 7.05 -11.91 -3.04
N TYR A 75 6.59 -12.62 -2.03
CA TYR A 75 6.93 -12.34 -0.63
C TYR A 75 8.35 -12.77 -0.24
N ARG A 76 8.94 -13.65 -1.03
CA ARG A 76 10.26 -14.20 -0.72
C ARG A 76 11.32 -13.10 -0.71
N GLY A 77 12.04 -13.01 0.40
CA GLY A 77 13.10 -12.01 0.55
C GLY A 77 12.61 -10.57 0.73
N ALA A 78 11.32 -10.37 1.00
CA ALA A 78 10.80 -9.04 1.28
C ALA A 78 11.39 -8.49 2.58
N ASP A 79 11.80 -7.22 2.54
CA ASP A 79 12.30 -6.50 3.70
C ASP A 79 11.19 -5.73 4.41
N VAL A 80 10.14 -5.36 3.67
CA VAL A 80 8.99 -4.63 4.19
C VAL A 80 7.77 -4.89 3.31
N PHE A 81 6.59 -4.92 3.94
CA PHE A 81 5.31 -4.93 3.22
C PHE A 81 4.62 -3.58 3.34
N LEU A 82 4.12 -3.08 2.21
CA LEU A 82 3.13 -2.00 2.18
C LEU A 82 1.76 -2.66 2.09
N LEU A 83 1.02 -2.65 3.17
CA LEU A 83 -0.30 -3.27 3.23
C LEU A 83 -1.35 -2.17 3.08
N ALA A 84 -2.02 -2.16 1.93
CA ALA A 84 -2.89 -1.06 1.52
C ALA A 84 -4.37 -1.41 1.60
N PHE A 85 -5.16 -0.45 2.05
CA PHE A 85 -6.62 -0.47 1.96
C PHE A 85 -7.10 0.91 1.48
N SER A 86 -8.32 0.96 0.95
CA SER A 86 -8.92 2.23 0.54
C SER A 86 -9.65 2.86 1.72
N LEU A 87 -9.39 4.14 1.97
CA LEU A 87 -10.10 4.91 3.01
C LEU A 87 -11.61 5.04 2.73
N LEU A 88 -12.04 4.73 1.52
CA LEU A 88 -13.45 4.75 1.11
C LEU A 88 -14.09 3.37 1.02
N SER A 89 -13.33 2.30 1.30
CA SER A 89 -13.82 0.92 1.20
C SER A 89 -13.67 0.20 2.53
N ARG A 90 -14.77 0.07 3.23
CA ARG A 90 -14.78 -0.69 4.49
C ARG A 90 -14.44 -2.15 4.29
N ALA A 91 -14.84 -2.73 3.16
CA ALA A 91 -14.49 -4.11 2.83
C ALA A 91 -12.97 -4.31 2.76
N SER A 92 -12.26 -3.39 2.10
CA SER A 92 -10.79 -3.47 2.02
C SER A 92 -10.12 -3.26 3.39
N TYR A 93 -10.70 -2.39 4.22
CA TYR A 93 -10.25 -2.17 5.61
C TYR A 93 -10.40 -3.44 6.45
N GLU A 94 -11.55 -4.09 6.38
CA GLU A 94 -11.81 -5.32 7.13
C GLU A 94 -10.95 -6.48 6.65
N ASN A 95 -10.64 -6.55 5.36
CA ASN A 95 -9.81 -7.60 4.78
C ASN A 95 -8.35 -7.52 5.23
N ILE A 96 -7.90 -6.38 5.74
CA ILE A 96 -6.57 -6.30 6.35
C ILE A 96 -6.42 -7.38 7.43
N SER A 97 -7.34 -7.44 8.37
CA SER A 97 -7.30 -8.43 9.45
C SER A 97 -7.79 -9.81 9.03
N LYS A 98 -8.78 -9.89 8.13
CA LYS A 98 -9.43 -11.15 7.76
C LYS A 98 -8.65 -11.97 6.75
N LYS A 99 -8.00 -11.30 5.80
CA LYS A 99 -7.33 -11.96 4.66
C LYS A 99 -5.82 -11.74 4.65
N TRP A 100 -5.38 -10.49 4.71
CA TRP A 100 -3.99 -10.14 4.42
C TRP A 100 -3.03 -10.45 5.55
N ILE A 101 -3.39 -10.11 6.79
CA ILE A 101 -2.53 -10.41 7.94
C ILE A 101 -2.34 -11.92 8.10
N PRO A 102 -3.37 -12.78 8.03
CA PRO A 102 -3.15 -14.21 8.06
C PRO A 102 -2.22 -14.71 6.97
N GLU A 103 -2.35 -14.21 5.75
CA GLU A 103 -1.48 -14.61 4.64
C GLU A 103 -0.03 -14.17 4.87
N LEU A 104 0.19 -12.89 5.22
CA LEU A 104 1.54 -12.37 5.44
C LEU A 104 2.22 -13.03 6.65
N ARG A 105 1.48 -13.27 7.72
CA ARG A 105 2.02 -13.94 8.91
C ARG A 105 2.38 -15.40 8.64
N HIS A 106 1.66 -16.03 7.73
CA HIS A 106 1.96 -17.41 7.34
C HIS A 106 3.26 -17.51 6.53
N TYR A 107 3.45 -16.62 5.56
CA TYR A 107 4.59 -16.68 4.64
C TYR A 107 5.80 -15.88 5.08
N ALA A 108 5.61 -14.82 5.85
CA ALA A 108 6.68 -13.90 6.24
C ALA A 108 6.41 -13.29 7.63
N PRO A 109 6.43 -14.11 8.70
CA PRO A 109 5.94 -13.69 10.03
C PRO A 109 6.78 -12.59 10.69
N ILE A 110 8.02 -12.40 10.29
CA ILE A 110 8.93 -11.44 10.92
C ILE A 110 9.14 -10.16 10.13
N VAL A 111 8.58 -10.08 8.92
CA VAL A 111 8.77 -8.89 8.06
C VAL A 111 7.88 -7.75 8.57
N PRO A 112 8.44 -6.53 8.76
CA PRO A 112 7.65 -5.39 9.21
C PRO A 112 6.63 -4.96 8.16
N ILE A 113 5.52 -4.41 8.65
CA ILE A 113 4.39 -3.98 7.83
C ILE A 113 4.19 -2.49 8.00
N VAL A 114 4.07 -1.77 6.89
CA VAL A 114 3.59 -0.38 6.84
C VAL A 114 2.14 -0.44 6.37
N LEU A 115 1.22 0.01 7.21
CA LEU A 115 -0.20 0.07 6.87
C LEU A 115 -0.49 1.37 6.13
N VAL A 116 -1.14 1.28 4.97
CA VAL A 116 -1.38 2.42 4.10
C VAL A 116 -2.87 2.57 3.81
N GLY A 117 -3.44 3.72 4.14
CA GLY A 117 -4.78 4.12 3.72
C GLY A 117 -4.68 4.95 2.44
N THR A 118 -5.27 4.45 1.35
CA THR A 118 -5.22 5.11 0.05
C THR A 118 -6.45 5.96 -0.23
N LYS A 119 -6.39 6.76 -1.29
CA LYS A 119 -7.51 7.60 -1.77
C LYS A 119 -7.90 8.67 -0.76
N LEU A 120 -6.91 9.25 -0.07
CA LEU A 120 -7.14 10.29 0.93
C LEU A 120 -7.90 11.49 0.36
N ASP A 121 -7.68 11.83 -0.90
CA ASP A 121 -8.35 12.93 -1.60
C ASP A 121 -9.88 12.77 -1.64
N LEU A 122 -10.37 11.53 -1.63
CA LEU A 122 -11.80 11.25 -1.73
C LEU A 122 -12.52 11.28 -0.38
N ARG A 123 -11.80 11.17 0.74
CA ARG A 123 -12.42 11.08 2.06
C ARG A 123 -13.25 12.31 2.42
N GLU A 124 -12.83 13.49 1.99
CA GLU A 124 -13.51 14.74 2.24
C GLU A 124 -14.11 15.38 0.98
N ASP A 125 -14.12 14.64 -0.12
CA ASP A 125 -14.70 15.10 -1.38
C ASP A 125 -16.23 14.95 -1.32
N ARG A 126 -16.92 16.07 -1.11
CA ARG A 126 -18.38 16.10 -0.96
C ARG A 126 -19.10 15.55 -2.17
N GLN A 127 -18.64 15.88 -3.38
CA GLN A 127 -19.29 15.41 -4.60
C GLN A 127 -19.15 13.89 -4.75
N TYR A 128 -17.96 13.37 -4.45
CA TYR A 128 -17.75 11.93 -4.46
C TYR A 128 -18.66 11.20 -3.48
N LEU A 129 -18.79 11.73 -2.26
CA LEU A 129 -19.63 11.12 -1.22
C LEU A 129 -21.14 11.19 -1.55
N ILE A 130 -21.57 12.25 -2.25
CA ILE A 130 -22.95 12.36 -2.76
C ILE A 130 -23.19 11.30 -3.85
N ASP A 131 -22.27 11.15 -4.77
CA ASP A 131 -22.37 10.19 -5.88
C ASP A 131 -22.22 8.73 -5.41
N HIS A 132 -21.64 8.52 -4.23
CA HIS A 132 -21.38 7.19 -3.67
C HIS A 132 -21.93 7.11 -2.23
N PRO A 133 -23.27 7.11 -2.07
CA PRO A 133 -23.86 7.16 -0.72
C PRO A 133 -23.58 5.91 0.14
N ALA A 134 -23.18 4.81 -0.48
CA ALA A 134 -22.79 3.59 0.25
C ALA A 134 -21.35 3.61 0.75
N ALA A 135 -20.55 4.63 0.37
CA ALA A 135 -19.18 4.75 0.84
C ALA A 135 -19.17 5.10 2.34
N THR A 136 -18.38 4.34 3.10
CA THR A 136 -18.18 4.59 4.54
C THR A 136 -16.72 4.96 4.76
N PRO A 137 -16.38 6.26 4.81
CA PRO A 137 -15.00 6.67 4.98
C PRO A 137 -14.40 6.14 6.29
N ILE A 138 -13.15 5.70 6.20
CA ILE A 138 -12.38 5.24 7.35
C ILE A 138 -11.65 6.46 7.92
N THR A 139 -11.77 6.67 9.22
CA THR A 139 -11.11 7.79 9.90
C THR A 139 -9.64 7.47 10.19
N THR A 140 -8.85 8.52 10.40
CA THR A 140 -7.44 8.36 10.83
C THR A 140 -7.36 7.57 12.13
N ALA A 141 -8.25 7.82 13.08
CA ALA A 141 -8.29 7.10 14.35
C ALA A 141 -8.52 5.59 14.15
N GLN A 142 -9.40 5.21 13.22
CA GLN A 142 -9.64 3.80 12.89
C GLN A 142 -8.41 3.16 12.27
N GLY A 143 -7.68 3.87 11.41
CA GLY A 143 -6.43 3.39 10.84
C GLY A 143 -5.35 3.18 11.89
N GLU A 144 -5.22 4.11 12.82
CA GLU A 144 -4.27 3.98 13.95
C GLU A 144 -4.61 2.82 14.86
N GLU A 145 -5.90 2.57 15.09
CA GLU A 145 -6.36 1.42 15.86
C GLU A 145 -6.00 0.11 15.17
N LEU A 146 -6.26 0.03 13.87
CA LEU A 146 -5.91 -1.15 13.07
C LEU A 146 -4.41 -1.40 13.07
N LYS A 147 -3.60 -0.35 12.98
CA LYS A 147 -2.14 -0.45 13.10
C LYS A 147 -1.74 -1.18 14.37
N LYS A 148 -2.32 -0.81 15.49
CA LYS A 148 -2.02 -1.42 16.80
C LYS A 148 -2.49 -2.87 16.84
N GLU A 149 -3.69 -3.13 16.33
CA GLU A 149 -4.29 -4.47 16.31
C GLU A 149 -3.43 -5.47 15.53
N ILE A 150 -2.91 -5.07 14.36
CA ILE A 150 -2.12 -5.96 13.50
C ILE A 150 -0.63 -5.94 13.81
N GLY A 151 -0.17 -5.03 14.67
CA GLY A 151 1.25 -4.90 14.98
C GLY A 151 2.08 -4.29 13.85
N ALA A 152 1.48 -3.42 13.05
CA ALA A 152 2.21 -2.69 12.00
C ALA A 152 3.16 -1.67 12.61
N ALA A 153 4.29 -1.43 11.93
CA ALA A 153 5.29 -0.48 12.40
C ALA A 153 4.83 0.97 12.28
N VAL A 154 4.10 1.30 11.19
CA VAL A 154 3.66 2.66 10.86
C VAL A 154 2.32 2.59 10.16
N TYR A 155 1.50 3.63 10.34
CA TYR A 155 0.29 3.88 9.56
C TYR A 155 0.40 5.20 8.81
N ILE A 156 0.10 5.18 7.52
CA ILE A 156 0.22 6.33 6.63
C ILE A 156 -1.06 6.46 5.81
N GLU A 157 -1.51 7.68 5.58
CA GLU A 157 -2.59 7.99 4.65
C GLU A 157 -2.03 8.74 3.45
N CYS A 158 -2.47 8.38 2.24
CA CYS A 158 -1.94 9.00 1.03
C CYS A 158 -2.98 9.11 -0.09
N SER A 159 -2.69 10.02 -1.04
CA SER A 159 -3.43 10.15 -2.30
C SER A 159 -2.46 10.06 -3.46
N SER A 160 -2.63 9.06 -4.31
CA SER A 160 -1.86 8.94 -5.55
C SER A 160 -2.20 10.06 -6.53
N LYS A 161 -3.45 10.52 -6.50
CA LYS A 161 -3.94 11.57 -7.40
C LYS A 161 -3.33 12.93 -7.11
N THR A 162 -3.27 13.31 -5.82
CA THR A 162 -2.72 14.61 -5.40
C THR A 162 -1.26 14.52 -4.97
N GLN A 163 -0.73 13.31 -4.85
CA GLN A 163 0.60 13.02 -4.32
C GLN A 163 0.80 13.49 -2.88
N GLN A 164 -0.31 13.62 -2.15
CA GLN A 164 -0.31 14.00 -0.75
C GLN A 164 -0.06 12.77 0.13
N MET A 165 0.75 12.95 1.16
CA MET A 165 0.94 11.95 2.22
C MET A 165 0.72 12.60 3.58
N SER A 166 0.25 11.81 4.55
CA SER A 166 0.17 12.26 5.93
C SER A 166 1.57 12.53 6.49
N ASP A 167 1.66 13.50 7.40
CA ASP A 167 2.92 14.09 7.87
C ASP A 167 3.91 13.16 8.57
N TYR A 168 3.62 11.89 8.66
CA TYR A 168 4.42 10.91 9.41
C TYR A 168 5.61 10.34 8.65
N LEU A 169 5.89 10.81 7.43
CA LEU A 169 7.00 10.31 6.63
C LEU A 169 8.07 11.36 6.31
N MET A 170 8.08 12.41 7.06
CA MET A 170 9.23 13.31 6.96
C MET A 170 10.23 13.03 8.06
#